data_8b156acbb83463f595736aae081c2be5
#
_entry.id   8b156acbb83463f595736aae081c2be5
#
_cell.length_a   1.000
_cell.length_b   1.000
_cell.length_c   1.000
_cell.angle_alpha   90.00
_cell.angle_beta   90.00
_cell.angle_gamma   90.00
#
_symmetry.space_group_name_H-M   'P 1'
#
loop_
_entity.id
_entity.type
_entity.pdbx_description
1 polymer ?
#
loop_
_entity_poly.entity_id
_entity_poly.type
_entity_poly.pdbx_seq_one_letter_code
_entity_poly.pdbx_strand_id
1 'polypeptide(L)'
;LYVNSGSSALYIGMEASNFPEGGEVITPALTFSTTIGCIVKSKLIPVFIDVGFNDYCIDVQAIEKNITSRTVAIVAPNLMGNICNWEKISEIAKKHNLKVIEDSADTIGGTLNGKLSGSYCDWTITSFYGSHIINCAGNGGMLCMNDEKMINDAKLLRSWGRSSSIFDAKSEAIENR
;
A
#
# COMPACT_ATOMS: atom_id res chain seq x y z
N LEU A 1 -1.19 -0.49 11.58
CA LEU A 1 -1.77 0.80 11.99
C LEU A 1 -3.21 0.88 11.53
N TYR A 2 -4.16 1.02 12.48
CA TYR A 2 -5.59 1.18 12.15
C TYR A 2 -5.92 2.62 11.80
N VAL A 3 -6.79 2.79 10.80
CA VAL A 3 -7.27 4.07 10.28
C VAL A 3 -8.76 3.97 9.91
N ASN A 4 -9.36 5.08 9.50
CA ASN A 4 -10.80 5.16 9.23
C ASN A 4 -11.25 4.59 7.88
N SER A 5 -10.33 4.27 6.97
CA SER A 5 -10.65 3.65 5.67
C SER A 5 -9.41 3.03 5.01
N GLY A 6 -9.60 2.12 4.05
CA GLY A 6 -8.52 1.63 3.20
C GLY A 6 -7.84 2.75 2.41
N SER A 7 -8.61 3.72 1.93
CA SER A 7 -8.08 4.92 1.24
C SER A 7 -7.14 5.74 2.13
N SER A 8 -7.50 5.91 3.42
CA SER A 8 -6.61 6.60 4.38
C SER A 8 -5.37 5.78 4.68
N ALA A 9 -5.48 4.44 4.73
CA ALA A 9 -4.34 3.55 4.91
C ALA A 9 -3.36 3.70 3.75
N LEU A 10 -3.86 3.68 2.52
CA LEU A 10 -3.04 3.82 1.30
C LEU A 10 -2.39 5.21 1.23
N TYR A 11 -3.14 6.28 1.50
CA TYR A 11 -2.60 7.63 1.49
C TYR A 11 -1.51 7.83 2.55
N ILE A 12 -1.72 7.40 3.78
CA ILE A 12 -0.71 7.48 4.85
C ILE A 12 0.52 6.65 4.48
N GLY A 13 0.35 5.48 3.89
CA GLY A 13 1.46 4.66 3.41
C GLY A 13 2.30 5.35 2.34
N MET A 14 1.64 6.01 1.36
CA MET A 14 2.32 6.81 0.34
C MET A 14 3.13 7.95 0.94
N GLU A 15 2.52 8.75 1.83
CA GLU A 15 3.19 9.88 2.50
C GLU A 15 4.36 9.40 3.38
N ALA A 16 4.17 8.32 4.16
CA ALA A 16 5.21 7.76 5.01
C ALA A 16 6.38 7.12 4.23
N SER A 17 6.17 6.79 2.96
CA SER A 17 7.23 6.27 2.08
C SER A 17 8.23 7.34 1.65
N ASN A 18 7.90 8.62 1.82
CA ASN A 18 8.76 9.76 1.49
C ASN A 18 9.32 9.70 0.05
N PHE A 19 8.50 9.29 -0.91
CA PHE A 19 8.90 9.29 -2.31
C PHE A 19 9.19 10.71 -2.82
N PRO A 20 10.14 10.87 -3.74
CA PRO A 20 10.41 12.18 -4.33
C PRO A 20 9.21 12.67 -5.15
N GLU A 21 8.88 13.96 -5.04
CA GLU A 21 7.82 14.60 -5.84
C GLU A 21 8.08 14.39 -7.33
N GLY A 22 7.05 14.01 -8.08
CA GLY A 22 7.15 13.66 -9.49
C GLY A 22 7.67 12.24 -9.75
N GLY A 23 7.92 11.45 -8.71
CA GLY A 23 8.24 10.02 -8.83
C GLY A 23 7.09 9.25 -9.52
N GLU A 24 7.44 8.32 -10.37
CA GLU A 24 6.47 7.50 -11.10
C GLU A 24 6.11 6.24 -10.31
N VAL A 25 4.81 5.93 -10.30
CA VAL A 25 4.26 4.73 -9.64
C VAL A 25 3.54 3.90 -10.69
N ILE A 26 4.05 2.71 -10.96
CA ILE A 26 3.40 1.76 -11.87
C ILE A 26 2.18 1.16 -11.17
N THR A 27 1.03 1.19 -11.87
CA THR A 27 -0.24 0.71 -11.32
C THR A 27 -1.14 0.18 -12.45
N PRO A 28 -2.04 -0.79 -12.21
CA PRO A 28 -2.95 -1.23 -13.25
C PRO A 28 -3.98 -0.15 -13.59
N ALA A 29 -4.40 -0.09 -14.86
CA ALA A 29 -5.47 0.81 -15.31
C ALA A 29 -6.83 0.42 -14.71
N LEU A 30 -7.05 -0.86 -14.43
CA LEU A 30 -8.24 -1.36 -13.75
C LEU A 30 -7.95 -1.47 -12.24
N THR A 31 -8.43 -0.50 -11.47
CA THR A 31 -8.26 -0.43 -10.02
C THR A 31 -9.34 0.45 -9.39
N PHE A 32 -9.44 0.44 -8.08
CA PHE A 32 -10.31 1.37 -7.37
C PHE A 32 -9.78 2.80 -7.48
N SER A 33 -10.67 3.77 -7.68
CA SER A 33 -10.30 5.16 -7.97
C SER A 33 -9.39 5.81 -6.93
N THR A 34 -9.51 5.42 -5.65
CA THR A 34 -8.67 5.99 -4.59
C THR A 34 -7.23 5.50 -4.62
N THR A 35 -6.93 4.36 -5.26
CA THR A 35 -5.55 3.92 -5.50
C THR A 35 -4.82 4.96 -6.33
N ILE A 36 -5.44 5.41 -7.43
CA ILE A 36 -4.91 6.47 -8.27
C ILE A 36 -4.94 7.82 -7.54
N GLY A 37 -6.05 8.11 -6.85
CA GLY A 37 -6.21 9.34 -6.09
C GLY A 37 -5.13 9.54 -5.02
N CYS A 38 -4.69 8.48 -4.34
CA CYS A 38 -3.61 8.55 -3.36
C CYS A 38 -2.25 8.84 -4.02
N ILE A 39 -1.95 8.20 -5.17
CA ILE A 39 -0.72 8.47 -5.94
C ILE A 39 -0.65 9.96 -6.30
N VAL A 40 -1.71 10.47 -6.94
CA VAL A 40 -1.76 11.88 -7.39
C VAL A 40 -1.75 12.86 -6.21
N LYS A 41 -2.46 12.55 -5.13
CA LYS A 41 -2.50 13.39 -3.93
C LYS A 41 -1.13 13.50 -3.24
N SER A 42 -0.33 12.44 -3.31
CA SER A 42 1.07 12.41 -2.82
C SER A 42 2.06 13.01 -3.83
N LYS A 43 1.56 13.76 -4.83
CA LYS A 43 2.35 14.43 -5.88
C LYS A 43 3.22 13.47 -6.71
N LEU A 44 2.79 12.23 -6.82
CA LEU A 44 3.41 11.19 -7.65
C LEU A 44 2.66 11.08 -8.98
N ILE A 45 3.29 10.44 -9.95
CA ILE A 45 2.75 10.28 -11.30
C ILE A 45 2.35 8.81 -11.52
N PRO A 46 1.06 8.50 -11.71
CA PRO A 46 0.66 7.14 -12.04
C PRO A 46 1.08 6.77 -13.46
N VAL A 47 1.75 5.63 -13.60
CA VAL A 47 2.08 5.01 -14.88
C VAL A 47 1.17 3.79 -15.05
N PHE A 48 0.21 3.92 -15.94
CA PHE A 48 -0.81 2.87 -16.14
C PHE A 48 -0.29 1.76 -17.03
N ILE A 49 -0.50 0.52 -16.61
CA ILE A 49 -0.34 -0.67 -17.42
C ILE A 49 -1.65 -1.47 -17.42
N ASP A 50 -1.80 -2.37 -18.38
CA ASP A 50 -3.01 -3.17 -18.51
C ASP A 50 -3.05 -4.30 -17.47
N VAL A 51 -4.16 -5.01 -17.42
CA VAL A 51 -4.39 -6.18 -16.56
C VAL A 51 -4.49 -7.45 -17.40
N GLY A 52 -4.23 -8.59 -16.77
CA GLY A 52 -4.46 -9.89 -17.37
C GLY A 52 -5.96 -10.12 -17.65
N PHE A 53 -6.28 -10.66 -18.81
CA PHE A 53 -7.68 -10.86 -19.24
C PHE A 53 -8.46 -11.84 -18.35
N ASN A 54 -7.75 -12.81 -17.75
CA ASN A 54 -8.41 -13.89 -17.00
C ASN A 54 -8.49 -13.65 -15.49
N ASP A 55 -7.63 -12.80 -14.94
CA ASP A 55 -7.47 -12.61 -13.50
C ASP A 55 -7.61 -11.16 -13.04
N TYR A 56 -7.65 -10.22 -14.00
CA TYR A 56 -7.71 -8.77 -13.72
C TYR A 56 -6.56 -8.24 -12.85
N CYS A 57 -5.52 -9.04 -12.65
CA CYS A 57 -4.30 -8.62 -11.98
C CYS A 57 -3.42 -7.80 -12.93
N ILE A 58 -2.54 -6.98 -12.37
CA ILE A 58 -1.54 -6.21 -13.14
C ILE A 58 -0.74 -7.13 -14.07
N ASP A 59 -0.60 -6.73 -15.35
CA ASP A 59 0.22 -7.49 -16.30
C ASP A 59 1.71 -7.39 -15.94
N VAL A 60 2.22 -8.40 -15.28
CA VAL A 60 3.62 -8.47 -14.82
C VAL A 60 4.62 -8.33 -15.97
N GLN A 61 4.27 -8.82 -17.18
CA GLN A 61 5.16 -8.72 -18.34
C GLN A 61 5.31 -7.30 -18.88
N ALA A 62 4.32 -6.45 -18.59
CA ALA A 62 4.33 -5.06 -18.97
C ALA A 62 5.08 -4.17 -17.96
N ILE A 63 5.29 -4.60 -16.73
CA ILE A 63 5.91 -3.79 -15.67
C ILE A 63 7.29 -3.29 -16.12
N GLU A 64 8.20 -4.20 -16.45
CA GLU A 64 9.60 -3.87 -16.69
C GLU A 64 9.79 -2.92 -17.88
N LYS A 65 8.93 -3.02 -18.88
CA LYS A 65 8.96 -2.15 -20.08
C LYS A 65 8.57 -0.68 -19.79
N ASN A 66 7.86 -0.46 -18.68
CA ASN A 66 7.37 0.86 -18.27
C ASN A 66 8.19 1.48 -17.13
N ILE A 67 9.28 0.83 -16.70
CA ILE A 67 10.20 1.39 -15.71
C ILE A 67 11.08 2.46 -16.36
N THR A 68 11.16 3.61 -15.73
CA THR A 68 12.04 4.72 -16.07
C THR A 68 12.96 5.07 -14.90
N SER A 69 13.87 6.02 -15.09
CA SER A 69 14.72 6.54 -14.01
C SER A 69 13.94 7.27 -12.91
N ARG A 70 12.68 7.59 -13.13
CA ARG A 70 11.80 8.24 -12.16
C ARG A 70 10.87 7.26 -11.43
N THR A 71 10.81 6.00 -11.86
CA THR A 71 9.95 5.02 -11.22
C THR A 71 10.45 4.72 -9.80
N VAL A 72 9.55 4.81 -8.83
CA VAL A 72 9.86 4.64 -7.40
C VAL A 72 9.13 3.46 -6.77
N ALA A 73 7.97 3.09 -7.31
CA ALA A 73 7.15 2.02 -6.74
C ALA A 73 6.26 1.33 -7.77
N ILE A 74 5.78 0.16 -7.38
CA ILE A 74 4.71 -0.59 -8.03
C ILE A 74 3.58 -0.74 -7.01
N VAL A 75 2.37 -0.33 -7.38
CA VAL A 75 1.16 -0.48 -6.56
C VAL A 75 0.14 -1.30 -7.33
N ALA A 76 -0.33 -2.39 -6.76
CA ALA A 76 -1.38 -3.17 -7.39
C ALA A 76 -2.39 -3.70 -6.37
N PRO A 77 -3.70 -3.74 -6.71
CA PRO A 77 -4.71 -4.41 -5.93
C PRO A 77 -4.74 -5.91 -6.26
N ASN A 78 -5.06 -6.70 -5.27
CA ASN A 78 -5.56 -8.06 -5.45
C ASN A 78 -7.06 -7.97 -5.81
N LEU A 79 -7.37 -7.52 -7.01
CA LEU A 79 -8.70 -7.12 -7.41
C LEU A 79 -9.69 -8.29 -7.37
N MET A 80 -10.85 -8.07 -6.72
CA MET A 80 -11.92 -9.07 -6.59
C MET A 80 -11.46 -10.39 -5.92
N GLY A 81 -10.40 -10.35 -5.13
CA GLY A 81 -9.83 -11.53 -4.47
C GLY A 81 -8.80 -12.30 -5.31
N ASN A 82 -8.51 -11.89 -6.54
CA ASN A 82 -7.46 -12.48 -7.37
C ASN A 82 -6.09 -11.99 -6.88
N ILE A 83 -5.21 -12.92 -6.53
CA ILE A 83 -3.88 -12.58 -6.00
C ILE A 83 -2.91 -12.37 -7.16
N CYS A 84 -2.31 -11.19 -7.23
CA CYS A 84 -1.27 -10.87 -8.20
C CYS A 84 -0.05 -11.79 -8.05
N ASN A 85 0.74 -11.94 -9.10
CA ASN A 85 1.99 -12.69 -9.04
C ASN A 85 3.07 -11.88 -8.30
N TRP A 86 2.92 -11.79 -6.99
CA TRP A 86 3.79 -10.99 -6.11
C TRP A 86 5.24 -11.45 -6.10
N GLU A 87 5.52 -12.73 -6.36
CA GLU A 87 6.90 -13.21 -6.51
C GLU A 87 7.60 -12.50 -7.65
N LYS A 88 7.01 -12.55 -8.85
CA LYS A 88 7.58 -11.88 -10.02
C LYS A 88 7.62 -10.37 -9.89
N ILE A 89 6.58 -9.76 -9.33
CA ILE A 89 6.56 -8.30 -9.05
C ILE A 89 7.73 -7.93 -8.12
N SER A 90 7.91 -8.70 -7.03
CA SER A 90 9.01 -8.47 -6.08
C SER A 90 10.40 -8.68 -6.70
N GLU A 91 10.57 -9.68 -7.60
CA GLU A 91 11.80 -9.89 -8.34
C GLU A 91 12.15 -8.68 -9.22
N ILE A 92 11.19 -8.20 -10.01
CA ILE A 92 11.36 -7.00 -10.85
C ILE A 92 11.69 -5.79 -10.00
N ALA A 93 10.93 -5.56 -8.93
CA ALA A 93 11.14 -4.43 -8.04
C ALA A 93 12.54 -4.43 -7.40
N LYS A 94 13.01 -5.58 -6.93
CA LYS A 94 14.38 -5.74 -6.40
C LYS A 94 15.45 -5.43 -7.43
N LYS A 95 15.28 -5.92 -8.66
CA LYS A 95 16.22 -5.65 -9.77
C LYS A 95 16.37 -4.16 -10.06
N HIS A 96 15.29 -3.40 -9.91
CA HIS A 96 15.22 -1.98 -10.23
C HIS A 96 15.18 -1.06 -9.01
N ASN A 97 15.37 -1.62 -7.80
CA ASN A 97 15.32 -0.88 -6.52
C ASN A 97 14.01 -0.10 -6.31
N LEU A 98 12.88 -0.71 -6.65
CA LEU A 98 11.55 -0.14 -6.49
C LEU A 98 10.87 -0.67 -5.22
N LYS A 99 9.95 0.12 -4.67
CA LYS A 99 9.07 -0.33 -3.59
C LYS A 99 7.87 -1.10 -4.15
N VAL A 100 7.44 -2.12 -3.41
CA VAL A 100 6.26 -2.93 -3.73
C VAL A 100 5.17 -2.68 -2.71
N ILE A 101 4.00 -2.31 -3.21
CA ILE A 101 2.84 -1.94 -2.40
C ILE A 101 1.65 -2.80 -2.82
N GLU A 102 1.07 -3.50 -1.86
CA GLU A 102 -0.08 -4.34 -2.09
C GLU A 102 -1.35 -3.71 -1.55
N ASP A 103 -2.35 -3.57 -2.38
CA ASP A 103 -3.71 -3.26 -1.95
C ASP A 103 -4.50 -4.56 -1.77
N SER A 104 -4.66 -4.98 -0.51
CA SER A 104 -5.38 -6.18 -0.09
C SER A 104 -6.78 -5.89 0.42
N ALA A 105 -7.46 -4.86 -0.12
CA ALA A 105 -8.82 -4.54 0.28
C ALA A 105 -9.78 -5.74 0.12
N ASP A 106 -9.58 -6.54 -0.93
CA ASP A 106 -10.43 -7.68 -1.27
C ASP A 106 -9.83 -9.05 -0.88
N THR A 107 -8.65 -9.12 -0.27
CA THR A 107 -7.90 -10.40 -0.10
C THR A 107 -7.29 -10.62 1.27
N ILE A 108 -7.92 -10.17 2.31
CA ILE A 108 -7.41 -10.42 3.67
C ILE A 108 -7.29 -11.94 3.94
N GLY A 109 -6.10 -12.38 4.37
CA GLY A 109 -5.81 -13.79 4.64
C GLY A 109 -5.51 -14.66 3.41
N GLY A 110 -5.47 -14.07 2.20
CA GLY A 110 -5.08 -14.78 0.98
C GLY A 110 -3.62 -15.22 1.00
N THR A 111 -3.30 -16.31 0.27
CA THR A 111 -1.94 -16.86 0.20
C THR A 111 -1.49 -17.07 -1.24
N LEU A 112 -0.20 -16.81 -1.51
CA LEU A 112 0.48 -17.15 -2.75
C LEU A 112 1.64 -18.09 -2.41
N ASN A 113 1.66 -19.30 -3.01
CA ASN A 113 2.70 -20.32 -2.78
C ASN A 113 2.95 -20.59 -1.28
N GLY A 114 1.86 -20.66 -0.49
CA GLY A 114 1.91 -20.93 0.96
C GLY A 114 2.34 -19.76 1.85
N LYS A 115 2.63 -18.58 1.29
CA LYS A 115 2.93 -17.36 2.04
C LYS A 115 1.72 -16.44 2.04
N LEU A 116 1.48 -15.78 3.17
CA LEU A 116 0.42 -14.80 3.29
C LEU A 116 0.60 -13.64 2.30
N SER A 117 -0.51 -13.13 1.79
CA SER A 117 -0.59 -11.84 1.11
C SER A 117 0.12 -10.76 1.96
N GLY A 118 0.83 -9.86 1.31
CA GLY A 118 1.68 -8.87 1.98
C GLY A 118 3.12 -9.32 2.27
N SER A 119 3.41 -10.64 2.27
CA SER A 119 4.78 -11.14 2.56
C SER A 119 5.83 -10.81 1.50
N TYR A 120 5.40 -10.40 0.33
CA TYR A 120 6.26 -10.06 -0.81
C TYR A 120 6.47 -8.55 -0.98
N CYS A 121 5.81 -7.75 -0.15
CA CYS A 121 5.67 -6.31 -0.33
C CYS A 121 6.39 -5.53 0.77
N ASP A 122 6.78 -4.29 0.49
CA ASP A 122 7.34 -3.38 1.50
C ASP A 122 6.28 -2.98 2.52
N TRP A 123 5.06 -2.75 2.04
CA TRP A 123 3.89 -2.54 2.88
C TRP A 123 2.60 -2.89 2.13
N THR A 124 1.55 -3.13 2.89
CA THR A 124 0.23 -3.49 2.38
C THR A 124 -0.86 -2.79 3.15
N ILE A 125 -2.00 -2.62 2.48
CA ILE A 125 -3.21 -2.10 3.13
C ILE A 125 -4.34 -3.12 3.03
N THR A 126 -5.30 -3.01 3.94
CA THR A 126 -6.61 -3.62 3.77
C THR A 126 -7.72 -2.64 4.15
N SER A 127 -8.92 -2.95 3.71
CA SER A 127 -10.11 -2.14 3.94
C SER A 127 -11.15 -2.95 4.74
N PHE A 128 -11.80 -2.26 5.67
CA PHE A 128 -12.92 -2.79 6.44
C PHE A 128 -14.22 -2.03 6.09
N TYR A 129 -14.35 -1.59 4.84
CA TYR A 129 -15.56 -0.97 4.34
C TYR A 129 -16.72 -1.98 4.35
N GLY A 130 -17.95 -1.49 4.44
CA GLY A 130 -19.14 -2.32 4.67
C GLY A 130 -19.40 -3.43 3.64
N SER A 131 -18.89 -3.31 2.42
CA SER A 131 -19.03 -4.34 1.37
C SER A 131 -17.91 -5.38 1.33
N HIS A 132 -16.84 -5.20 2.10
CA HIS A 132 -15.74 -6.18 2.16
C HIS A 132 -16.11 -7.37 3.05
N ILE A 133 -15.38 -8.47 2.90
CA ILE A 133 -15.60 -9.74 3.63
C ILE A 133 -15.53 -9.52 5.15
N ILE A 134 -14.59 -8.68 5.59
CA ILE A 134 -14.49 -8.25 7.00
C ILE A 134 -14.70 -6.73 7.02
N ASN A 135 -15.62 -6.27 7.87
CA ASN A 135 -15.92 -4.85 8.00
C ASN A 135 -15.95 -4.41 9.48
N CYS A 136 -15.82 -3.12 9.71
CA CYS A 136 -15.82 -2.51 11.04
C CYS A 136 -17.16 -1.86 11.39
N ALA A 137 -18.28 -2.51 11.08
CA ALA A 137 -19.64 -1.98 11.35
C ALA A 137 -19.86 -0.56 10.81
N GLY A 138 -19.27 -0.26 9.67
CA GLY A 138 -19.29 1.05 9.02
C GLY A 138 -18.10 1.21 8.11
N ASN A 139 -17.01 1.75 8.59
CA ASN A 139 -15.82 1.95 7.78
C ASN A 139 -14.54 1.76 8.60
N GLY A 140 -13.46 1.36 7.95
CA GLY A 140 -12.16 1.18 8.59
C GLY A 140 -11.10 0.78 7.57
N GLY A 141 -9.86 0.81 8.01
CA GLY A 141 -8.73 0.35 7.22
C GLY A 141 -7.53 0.04 8.09
N MET A 142 -6.58 -0.64 7.51
CA MET A 142 -5.33 -0.99 8.19
C MET A 142 -4.16 -0.87 7.22
N LEU A 143 -3.08 -0.27 7.68
CA LEU A 143 -1.78 -0.19 7.02
C LEU A 143 -0.81 -1.12 7.78
N CYS A 144 -0.20 -2.07 7.06
CA CYS A 144 0.75 -3.04 7.58
C CYS A 144 2.12 -2.83 6.96
N MET A 145 3.15 -2.75 7.77
CA MET A 145 4.53 -2.52 7.37
C MET A 145 5.49 -3.03 8.46
N ASN A 146 6.75 -3.29 8.09
CA ASN A 146 7.78 -3.77 9.02
C ASN A 146 8.92 -2.75 9.23
N ASP A 147 8.99 -1.69 8.43
CA ASP A 147 10.00 -0.64 8.58
C ASP A 147 9.65 0.28 9.75
N GLU A 148 10.52 0.34 10.76
CA GLU A 148 10.28 1.07 12.01
C GLU A 148 10.18 2.59 11.78
N LYS A 149 11.01 3.14 10.90
CA LYS A 149 10.93 4.55 10.54
C LYS A 149 9.59 4.88 9.90
N MET A 150 9.17 4.08 8.91
CA MET A 150 7.89 4.23 8.25
C MET A 150 6.72 4.08 9.23
N ILE A 151 6.80 3.15 10.19
CA ILE A 151 5.79 3.00 11.26
C ILE A 151 5.64 4.30 12.05
N ASN A 152 6.74 4.92 12.44
CA ASN A 152 6.73 6.16 13.23
C ASN A 152 6.20 7.34 12.41
N ASP A 153 6.66 7.49 11.16
CA ASP A 153 6.14 8.51 10.24
C ASP A 153 4.63 8.35 10.01
N ALA A 154 4.16 7.13 9.79
CA ALA A 154 2.74 6.83 9.63
C ALA A 154 1.91 7.13 10.90
N LYS A 155 2.44 6.86 12.09
CA LYS A 155 1.80 7.24 13.37
C LYS A 155 1.67 8.75 13.51
N LEU A 156 2.72 9.50 13.16
CA LEU A 156 2.69 10.97 13.18
C LEU A 156 1.64 11.52 12.21
N LEU A 157 1.65 11.04 10.96
CA LEU A 157 0.67 11.44 9.93
C LEU A 157 -0.76 11.16 10.36
N ARG A 158 -1.04 10.00 10.93
CA ARG A 158 -2.36 9.64 11.46
C ARG A 158 -2.82 10.56 12.59
N SER A 159 -1.89 11.08 13.39
CA SER A 159 -2.15 11.74 14.66
C SER A 159 -1.78 13.23 14.66
N TRP A 160 -2.05 13.94 13.55
CA TRP A 160 -1.83 15.39 13.42
C TRP A 160 -0.40 15.86 13.66
N GLY A 161 0.60 15.01 13.42
CA GLY A 161 2.02 15.33 13.64
C GLY A 161 2.44 15.36 15.10
N ARG A 162 1.61 14.86 16.03
CA ARG A 162 1.93 14.88 17.46
C ARG A 162 2.98 13.82 17.80
N SER A 163 4.12 14.25 18.33
CA SER A 163 5.22 13.35 18.76
C SER A 163 4.77 12.34 19.83
N SER A 164 3.80 12.69 20.69
CA SER A 164 3.22 11.76 21.67
C SER A 164 2.56 10.52 21.06
N SER A 165 2.31 10.50 19.76
CA SER A 165 1.74 9.33 19.07
C SER A 165 2.75 8.20 18.80
N ILE A 166 4.04 8.47 18.92
CA ILE A 166 5.12 7.50 18.75
C ILE A 166 5.70 6.98 20.07
N PHE A 167 5.31 7.57 21.21
CA PHE A 167 5.69 7.06 22.52
C PHE A 167 4.84 5.87 22.93
N ASP A 168 5.46 4.89 23.55
CA ASP A 168 4.74 3.77 24.16
C ASP A 168 3.90 4.28 25.36
N ALA A 169 2.76 3.62 25.63
CA ALA A 169 1.84 3.99 26.72
C ALA A 169 2.49 3.99 28.12
N LYS A 170 3.68 3.40 28.23
CA LYS A 170 4.51 3.36 29.45
C LYS A 170 5.58 4.46 29.52
N SER A 171 5.62 5.39 28.56
CA SER A 171 6.62 6.46 28.60
C SER A 171 6.28 7.49 29.68
N GLU A 172 7.29 8.01 30.38
CA GLU A 172 7.18 9.04 31.41
C GLU A 172 6.39 10.29 30.98
N ALA A 173 6.29 10.52 29.65
CA ALA A 173 5.52 11.65 29.08
C ALA A 173 4.00 11.52 29.30
N ILE A 174 3.48 10.33 29.63
CA ILE A 174 2.06 10.11 29.96
C ILE A 174 1.81 10.20 31.46
N GLU A 175 2.80 9.86 32.29
CA GLU A 175 2.68 9.90 33.75
C GLU A 175 2.69 11.33 34.33
N ASN A 176 3.12 12.32 33.53
CA ASN A 176 3.22 13.74 33.93
C ASN A 176 2.13 14.65 33.36
N ARG A 177 0.95 14.12 33.00
CA ARG A 177 -0.22 14.89 32.55
C ARG A 177 -1.26 15.03 33.62
#